data_46202ef217a79d38d05861410180254e
#
_entry.id   46202ef217a79d38d05861410180254e
#
_cell.length_a   1.000
_cell.length_b   1.000
_cell.length_c   1.000
_cell.angle_alpha   90.00
_cell.angle_beta   90.00
_cell.angle_gamma   90.00
#
_symmetry.space_group_name_H-M   'P 1'
#
loop_
_entity.id
_entity.type
_entity.pdbx_description
1 polymer ?
#
loop_
_entity_poly.entity_id
_entity_poly.type
_entity_poly.pdbx_seq_one_letter_code
_entity_poly.pdbx_strand_id
1 'polypeptide(L)'
;MKTTYLLLCLLGIGSVSGAGQTKQPQKIGDFIESTSYNEHRRNATRSLQYTPDGDDFVCINGKNRFTRALYGSHTAFRLETSDRPVFAAYTKENPKHICFKLQTSGGTVALDSTEHCESRYTAGRRSYNLFHPSFEGGNLSIATLALPDKEGAIWQFNARNFKEFHPVLLASISEIRNSKLNRNGDMGADPADSFEAPLQPQQLQSCPAQIDGTLYILLENQELRTLTTAEGENLFKKAEAARSETASRIRIETPDPYFNTLGGTLAMAADGIWDGEVWLHGAIGWRMPLSGW
;
A
#
# COMPACT_ATOMS: atom_id res chain seq x y z
N MET A 1 -5.84 -40.12 -13.74
CA MET A 1 -6.33 -39.28 -14.84
C MET A 1 -7.29 -38.25 -14.25
N LYS A 2 -6.87 -37.03 -14.09
CA LYS A 2 -7.74 -35.90 -13.69
C LYS A 2 -7.77 -34.94 -14.86
N THR A 3 -8.93 -34.79 -15.45
CA THR A 3 -9.20 -33.98 -16.61
C THR A 3 -9.35 -32.52 -16.19
N THR A 4 -8.46 -31.66 -16.66
CA THR A 4 -8.51 -30.22 -16.44
C THR A 4 -9.43 -29.62 -17.50
N TYR A 5 -10.52 -28.99 -17.09
CA TYR A 5 -11.40 -28.25 -18.01
C TYR A 5 -10.87 -26.82 -18.15
N LEU A 6 -10.45 -26.51 -19.37
CA LEU A 6 -10.12 -25.14 -19.80
C LEU A 6 -11.44 -24.47 -20.22
N LEU A 7 -11.90 -23.46 -19.47
CA LEU A 7 -13.10 -22.70 -19.83
C LEU A 7 -12.70 -21.60 -20.81
N LEU A 8 -12.95 -21.84 -22.10
CA LEU A 8 -12.81 -20.85 -23.17
C LEU A 8 -14.12 -20.05 -23.26
N CYS A 9 -14.15 -18.80 -22.81
CA CYS A 9 -15.24 -17.89 -23.10
C CYS A 9 -15.10 -17.35 -24.52
N LEU A 10 -15.87 -17.94 -25.46
CA LEU A 10 -16.06 -17.41 -26.80
C LEU A 10 -17.08 -16.27 -26.74
N LEU A 11 -16.62 -15.04 -26.85
CA LEU A 11 -17.46 -13.89 -27.16
C LEU A 11 -17.80 -13.90 -28.65
N GLY A 12 -19.10 -14.01 -28.95
CA GLY A 12 -19.61 -14.01 -30.29
C GLY A 12 -19.32 -12.70 -31.02
N ILE A 13 -18.61 -12.79 -32.13
CA ILE A 13 -18.34 -11.66 -33.02
C ILE A 13 -19.46 -11.63 -34.07
N GLY A 14 -20.34 -10.64 -33.96
CA GLY A 14 -21.24 -10.26 -35.06
C GLY A 14 -20.42 -9.65 -36.20
N SER A 15 -20.41 -10.28 -37.35
CA SER A 15 -19.75 -9.83 -38.57
C SER A 15 -20.48 -8.62 -39.16
N VAL A 16 -19.88 -7.46 -39.08
CA VAL A 16 -20.17 -6.32 -39.95
C VAL A 16 -18.98 -6.17 -40.89
N SER A 17 -19.22 -6.47 -42.15
CA SER A 17 -18.25 -6.29 -43.23
C SER A 17 -18.02 -4.82 -43.55
N GLY A 18 -16.95 -4.28 -43.01
CA GLY A 18 -16.32 -3.05 -43.46
C GLY A 18 -14.82 -3.31 -43.54
N ALA A 19 -14.14 -2.95 -44.63
CA ALA A 19 -12.69 -3.11 -44.79
C ALA A 19 -11.97 -2.33 -43.69
N GLY A 20 -11.76 -3.00 -42.54
CA GLY A 20 -11.12 -2.45 -41.37
C GLY A 20 -9.71 -2.98 -41.22
N GLN A 21 -8.77 -2.07 -41.10
CA GLN A 21 -7.44 -2.38 -40.59
C GLN A 21 -7.59 -3.26 -39.34
N THR A 22 -6.95 -4.42 -39.33
CA THR A 22 -6.85 -5.26 -38.13
C THR A 22 -6.08 -4.49 -37.07
N LYS A 23 -6.81 -3.81 -36.19
CA LYS A 23 -6.18 -3.20 -35.00
C LYS A 23 -5.60 -4.32 -34.16
N GLN A 24 -4.32 -4.22 -33.84
CA GLN A 24 -3.71 -5.12 -32.87
C GLN A 24 -4.47 -5.03 -31.53
N PRO A 25 -4.58 -6.11 -30.78
CA PRO A 25 -5.23 -6.08 -29.47
C PRO A 25 -4.50 -5.08 -28.57
N GLN A 26 -5.24 -4.13 -28.06
CA GLN A 26 -4.73 -3.08 -27.20
C GLN A 26 -4.47 -3.65 -25.80
N LYS A 27 -3.32 -3.34 -25.22
CA LYS A 27 -2.99 -3.74 -23.84
C LYS A 27 -3.87 -2.99 -22.85
N ILE A 28 -4.09 -3.56 -21.67
CA ILE A 28 -4.86 -2.90 -20.60
C ILE A 28 -4.24 -1.56 -20.22
N GLY A 29 -2.91 -1.44 -20.15
CA GLY A 29 -2.22 -0.18 -19.90
C GLY A 29 -2.58 0.89 -20.93
N ASP A 30 -2.51 0.57 -22.23
CA ASP A 30 -2.88 1.47 -23.33
C ASP A 30 -4.36 1.85 -23.28
N PHE A 31 -5.23 0.92 -22.88
CA PHE A 31 -6.66 1.19 -22.72
C PHE A 31 -6.94 2.16 -21.59
N ILE A 32 -6.25 2.05 -20.45
CA ILE A 32 -6.40 2.96 -19.32
C ILE A 32 -5.86 4.35 -19.66
N GLU A 33 -4.81 4.44 -20.45
CA GLU A 33 -4.26 5.69 -20.96
C GLU A 33 -5.07 6.27 -22.11
N SER A 34 -5.78 5.45 -22.87
CA SER A 34 -6.62 5.92 -23.95
C SER A 34 -7.80 6.75 -23.43
N THR A 35 -7.92 7.90 -23.97
CA THR A 35 -8.75 8.98 -23.47
C THR A 35 -10.24 8.70 -23.46
N SER A 36 -10.74 7.92 -24.40
CA SER A 36 -12.18 7.81 -24.66
C SER A 36 -13.00 7.25 -23.48
N TYR A 37 -12.47 6.29 -22.72
CA TYR A 37 -13.18 5.73 -21.57
C TYR A 37 -13.15 6.65 -20.37
N ASN A 38 -12.04 7.36 -20.15
CA ASN A 38 -11.86 8.24 -19.02
C ASN A 38 -12.54 9.60 -19.23
N GLU A 39 -12.55 10.12 -20.44
CA GLU A 39 -13.25 11.35 -20.81
C GLU A 39 -14.75 11.24 -20.60
N HIS A 40 -15.38 10.12 -20.96
CA HIS A 40 -16.81 9.90 -20.76
C HIS A 40 -17.23 9.83 -19.29
N ARG A 41 -16.33 9.47 -18.40
CA ARG A 41 -16.69 9.31 -16.99
C ARG A 41 -16.42 10.51 -16.11
N ARG A 42 -15.44 11.36 -16.44
CA ARG A 42 -14.99 12.41 -15.50
C ARG A 42 -14.48 13.70 -16.15
N ASN A 43 -14.53 13.86 -17.43
CA ASN A 43 -13.91 14.98 -18.15
C ASN A 43 -12.45 15.23 -17.75
N ALA A 44 -11.68 14.18 -17.45
CA ALA A 44 -10.30 14.29 -17.02
C ALA A 44 -9.45 13.21 -17.65
N THR A 45 -8.40 13.63 -18.33
CA THR A 45 -7.29 12.75 -18.73
C THR A 45 -6.55 12.27 -17.48
N ARG A 46 -6.46 10.97 -17.27
CA ARG A 46 -5.67 10.38 -16.18
C ARG A 46 -4.43 9.73 -16.76
N SER A 47 -3.27 10.22 -16.35
CA SER A 47 -2.03 9.51 -16.54
C SER A 47 -1.92 8.38 -15.51
N LEU A 48 -1.36 7.24 -15.90
CA LEU A 48 -1.00 6.18 -14.96
C LEU A 48 0.09 6.70 -14.02
N GLN A 49 -0.17 6.62 -12.72
CA GLN A 49 0.82 7.01 -11.71
C GLN A 49 1.78 5.87 -11.38
N TYR A 50 1.36 4.64 -11.65
CA TYR A 50 2.09 3.42 -11.33
C TYR A 50 2.43 2.67 -12.60
N THR A 51 3.69 2.25 -12.70
CA THR A 51 4.19 1.39 -13.77
C THR A 51 4.58 0.03 -13.20
N PRO A 52 4.36 -1.06 -13.94
CA PRO A 52 4.80 -2.38 -13.52
C PRO A 52 6.33 -2.51 -13.66
N ASP A 53 6.94 -3.13 -12.67
CA ASP A 53 8.35 -3.52 -12.68
C ASP A 53 8.46 -4.93 -12.06
N GLY A 54 8.50 -5.96 -12.90
CA GLY A 54 8.33 -7.35 -12.48
C GLY A 54 6.94 -7.55 -11.87
N ASP A 55 6.89 -8.02 -10.62
CA ASP A 55 5.66 -8.22 -9.86
C ASP A 55 5.23 -6.98 -9.06
N ASP A 56 5.98 -5.89 -9.16
CA ASP A 56 5.75 -4.66 -8.40
C ASP A 56 5.02 -3.60 -9.23
N PHE A 57 4.25 -2.77 -8.54
CA PHE A 57 3.82 -1.47 -9.04
C PHE A 57 4.70 -0.36 -8.45
N VAL A 58 5.32 0.43 -9.32
CA VAL A 58 6.26 1.50 -8.95
C VAL A 58 5.68 2.87 -9.27
N CYS A 59 5.85 3.80 -8.34
CA CYS A 59 5.51 5.22 -8.53
C CYS A 59 6.67 6.09 -8.04
N ILE A 60 7.10 7.02 -8.87
CA ILE A 60 8.13 8.01 -8.53
C ILE A 60 7.46 9.35 -8.23
N ASN A 61 7.80 9.93 -7.09
CA ASN A 61 7.32 11.25 -6.65
C ASN A 61 5.79 11.39 -6.73
N GLY A 62 5.08 10.40 -6.18
CA GLY A 62 3.63 10.39 -6.13
C GLY A 62 3.04 11.62 -5.45
N LYS A 63 1.74 11.84 -5.66
CA LYS A 63 1.01 13.03 -5.20
C LYS A 63 0.49 12.91 -3.77
N ASN A 64 1.03 12.01 -2.97
CA ASN A 64 0.58 11.69 -1.61
C ASN A 64 -0.91 11.29 -1.59
N ARG A 65 -1.24 10.21 -2.30
CA ARG A 65 -2.60 9.65 -2.34
C ARG A 65 -2.62 8.26 -1.75
N PHE A 66 -3.65 7.91 -1.01
CA PHE A 66 -3.90 6.52 -0.62
C PHE A 66 -4.17 5.68 -1.86
N THR A 67 -3.40 4.63 -2.05
CA THR A 67 -3.42 3.85 -3.28
C THR A 67 -3.50 2.35 -3.08
N ARG A 68 -3.08 1.86 -1.92
CA ARG A 68 -3.09 0.43 -1.59
C ARG A 68 -3.30 0.22 -0.11
N ALA A 69 -4.12 -0.77 0.22
CA ALA A 69 -4.28 -1.26 1.58
C ALA A 69 -3.44 -2.52 1.81
N LEU A 70 -2.92 -2.66 3.02
CA LEU A 70 -2.33 -3.89 3.53
C LEU A 70 -3.30 -4.48 4.56
N TYR A 71 -3.52 -5.78 4.50
CA TYR A 71 -4.51 -6.46 5.32
C TYR A 71 -3.83 -7.39 6.31
N GLY A 72 -4.32 -7.39 7.55
CA GLY A 72 -4.06 -8.47 8.51
C GLY A 72 -5.03 -9.61 8.21
N SER A 73 -4.51 -10.81 7.91
CA SER A 73 -5.30 -11.97 7.54
C SER A 73 -6.32 -12.31 8.63
N HIS A 74 -7.56 -12.58 8.24
CA HIS A 74 -8.67 -12.97 9.10
C HIS A 74 -9.04 -11.97 10.21
N THR A 75 -8.52 -10.77 10.16
CA THR A 75 -8.77 -9.74 11.18
C THR A 75 -9.51 -8.53 10.61
N ALA A 76 -10.11 -7.75 11.49
CA ALA A 76 -10.69 -6.46 11.13
C ALA A 76 -9.64 -5.35 11.12
N PHE A 77 -8.51 -5.60 10.45
CA PHE A 77 -7.41 -4.64 10.34
C PHE A 77 -7.08 -4.32 8.89
N ARG A 78 -6.88 -3.06 8.61
CA ARG A 78 -6.42 -2.55 7.34
C ARG A 78 -5.47 -1.38 7.55
N LEU A 79 -4.30 -1.43 6.91
CA LEU A 79 -3.38 -0.30 6.84
C LEU A 79 -3.45 0.32 5.45
N GLU A 80 -4.07 1.48 5.32
CA GLU A 80 -3.99 2.28 4.11
C GLU A 80 -2.59 2.83 3.94
N THR A 81 -2.06 2.75 2.73
CA THR A 81 -0.74 3.28 2.39
C THR A 81 -0.85 4.28 1.24
N SER A 82 -0.21 5.43 1.43
CA SER A 82 -0.09 6.45 0.40
C SER A 82 1.06 6.13 -0.56
N ASP A 83 1.10 6.80 -1.70
CA ASP A 83 2.26 6.80 -2.62
C ASP A 83 3.44 7.63 -2.08
N ARG A 84 3.29 8.19 -0.88
CA ARG A 84 4.35 8.70 0.01
C ARG A 84 4.17 8.11 1.41
N PRO A 85 5.19 8.11 2.29
CA PRO A 85 5.12 7.39 3.56
C PRO A 85 4.18 8.04 4.60
N VAL A 86 2.90 7.98 4.32
CA VAL A 86 1.80 8.31 5.21
C VAL A 86 0.85 7.13 5.28
N PHE A 87 0.34 6.83 6.47
CA PHE A 87 -0.45 5.64 6.73
C PHE A 87 -1.70 5.97 7.55
N ALA A 88 -2.76 5.19 7.29
CA ALA A 88 -3.95 5.19 8.12
C ALA A 88 -4.29 3.76 8.53
N ALA A 89 -4.20 3.48 9.82
CA ALA A 89 -4.55 2.17 10.38
C ALA A 89 -6.02 2.16 10.79
N TYR A 90 -6.76 1.21 10.27
CA TYR A 90 -8.18 1.02 10.56
C TYR A 90 -8.37 -0.29 11.34
N THR A 91 -9.06 -0.16 12.45
CA THR A 91 -9.72 -1.25 13.17
C THR A 91 -11.22 -0.95 13.23
N LYS A 92 -12.03 -1.81 13.84
CA LYS A 92 -13.48 -1.56 13.93
C LYS A 92 -13.85 -0.24 14.60
N GLU A 93 -13.04 0.22 15.54
CA GLU A 93 -13.46 1.27 16.47
C GLU A 93 -12.63 2.56 16.41
N ASN A 94 -11.34 2.49 16.11
CA ASN A 94 -10.45 3.63 16.25
C ASN A 94 -9.43 3.76 15.13
N PRO A 95 -9.76 4.42 14.02
CA PRO A 95 -8.77 4.67 12.99
C PRO A 95 -7.66 5.60 13.49
N LYS A 96 -6.44 5.31 13.12
CA LYS A 96 -5.24 6.06 13.50
C LYS A 96 -4.50 6.57 12.27
N HIS A 97 -4.06 7.82 12.35
CA HIS A 97 -3.13 8.41 11.40
C HIS A 97 -1.70 8.19 11.88
N ILE A 98 -0.83 7.70 11.02
CA ILE A 98 0.56 7.41 11.32
C ILE A 98 1.44 8.13 10.31
N CYS A 99 2.38 8.92 10.80
CA CYS A 99 3.37 9.60 9.99
C CYS A 99 4.75 9.57 10.65
N PHE A 100 5.76 9.82 9.84
CA PHE A 100 7.14 9.75 10.25
C PHE A 100 7.90 11.00 9.82
N LYS A 101 8.83 11.43 10.68
CA LYS A 101 9.82 12.45 10.36
C LYS A 101 11.21 11.89 10.62
N LEU A 102 12.19 12.35 9.88
CA LEU A 102 13.60 12.03 10.10
C LEU A 102 14.32 13.29 10.53
N GLN A 103 14.95 13.23 11.68
CA GLN A 103 15.86 14.25 12.17
C GLN A 103 17.29 13.86 11.83
N THR A 104 18.01 14.75 11.16
CA THR A 104 19.40 14.61 10.74
C THR A 104 20.19 15.84 11.16
N SER A 105 21.50 15.89 10.91
CA SER A 105 22.33 17.10 11.05
C SER A 105 21.79 18.25 10.21
N GLY A 106 21.26 17.98 9.02
CA GLY A 106 20.70 18.98 8.11
C GLY A 106 19.28 19.45 8.48
N GLY A 107 18.67 18.94 9.55
CA GLY A 107 17.35 19.34 10.03
C GLY A 107 16.34 18.20 10.14
N THR A 108 15.08 18.56 10.37
CA THR A 108 13.97 17.60 10.48
C THR A 108 13.10 17.65 9.24
N VAL A 109 12.90 16.50 8.61
CA VAL A 109 12.11 16.35 7.36
C VAL A 109 10.96 15.39 7.59
N ALA A 110 9.74 15.78 7.19
CA ALA A 110 8.63 14.85 7.10
C ALA A 110 8.86 13.89 5.93
N LEU A 111 8.68 12.58 6.14
CA LEU A 111 9.05 11.60 5.12
C LEU A 111 8.16 11.63 3.87
N ASP A 112 6.92 12.13 4.00
CA ASP A 112 6.01 12.36 2.88
C ASP A 112 6.39 13.60 2.03
N SER A 113 7.27 14.46 2.56
CA SER A 113 7.70 15.71 1.91
C SER A 113 9.15 15.63 1.38
N THR A 114 9.72 14.43 1.28
CA THR A 114 11.06 14.23 0.71
C THR A 114 11.09 14.60 -0.78
N GLU A 115 12.23 15.11 -1.23
CA GLU A 115 12.41 15.56 -2.62
C GLU A 115 12.27 14.41 -3.62
N HIS A 116 12.80 13.25 -3.27
CA HIS A 116 12.65 12.02 -4.06
C HIS A 116 12.04 10.91 -3.21
N CYS A 117 10.97 10.32 -3.74
CA CYS A 117 10.29 9.17 -3.17
C CYS A 117 9.96 8.19 -4.28
N GLU A 118 10.68 7.07 -4.33
CA GLU A 118 10.24 5.89 -5.06
C GLU A 118 9.37 5.05 -4.14
N SER A 119 8.12 4.82 -4.50
CA SER A 119 7.24 3.92 -3.78
C SER A 119 6.95 2.67 -4.61
N ARG A 120 7.01 1.49 -3.96
CA ARG A 120 6.73 0.19 -4.56
C ARG A 120 5.62 -0.51 -3.78
N TYR A 121 4.73 -1.13 -4.51
CA TYR A 121 3.76 -2.06 -3.96
C TYR A 121 4.03 -3.45 -4.55
N THR A 122 4.57 -4.32 -3.71
CA THR A 122 4.62 -5.77 -3.96
C THR A 122 3.43 -6.38 -3.25
N ALA A 123 2.61 -7.14 -3.92
CA ALA A 123 1.35 -7.68 -3.37
C ALA A 123 1.36 -7.89 -1.83
N GLY A 124 0.70 -7.02 -1.08
CA GLY A 124 0.65 -7.04 0.40
C GLY A 124 1.84 -6.39 1.14
N ARG A 125 2.81 -5.82 0.45
CA ARG A 125 3.92 -5.05 1.03
C ARG A 125 4.03 -3.68 0.38
N ARG A 126 4.26 -2.65 1.19
CA ARG A 126 4.58 -1.31 0.71
C ARG A 126 5.99 -0.96 1.07
N SER A 127 6.78 -0.46 0.12
CA SER A 127 8.13 0.02 0.37
C SER A 127 8.39 1.38 -0.27
N TYR A 128 9.36 2.11 0.29
CA TYR A 128 9.77 3.41 -0.17
C TYR A 128 11.29 3.53 -0.14
N ASN A 129 11.85 4.24 -1.13
CA ASN A 129 13.23 4.72 -1.13
C ASN A 129 13.19 6.24 -1.17
N LEU A 130 13.80 6.87 -0.18
CA LEU A 130 13.70 8.31 0.06
C LEU A 130 15.06 8.97 0.00
N PHE A 131 15.13 10.11 -0.70
CA PHE A 131 16.27 10.99 -0.74
C PHE A 131 15.82 12.42 -0.47
N HIS A 132 16.64 13.15 0.25
CA HIS A 132 16.43 14.56 0.54
C HIS A 132 17.78 15.26 0.79
N PRO A 133 17.96 16.54 0.40
CA PRO A 133 19.23 17.26 0.64
C PRO A 133 19.68 17.25 2.10
N SER A 134 18.74 17.35 3.04
CA SER A 134 19.05 17.27 4.49
C SER A 134 19.54 15.90 4.93
N PHE A 135 19.55 14.87 4.09
CA PHE A 135 20.13 13.56 4.39
C PHE A 135 21.65 13.54 4.09
N GLU A 136 22.19 14.63 3.55
CA GLU A 136 23.63 14.81 3.30
C GLU A 136 24.28 13.67 2.50
N GLY A 137 23.55 13.19 1.49
CA GLY A 137 23.92 12.04 0.65
C GLY A 137 23.48 10.68 1.19
N GLY A 138 22.87 10.65 2.37
CA GLY A 138 22.22 9.46 2.89
C GLY A 138 20.90 9.13 2.16
N ASN A 139 20.43 7.90 2.32
CA ASN A 139 19.12 7.46 1.88
C ASN A 139 18.43 6.65 2.96
N LEU A 140 17.11 6.73 2.96
CA LEU A 140 16.27 5.98 3.86
C LEU A 140 15.36 5.04 3.05
N SER A 141 15.44 3.74 3.34
CA SER A 141 14.50 2.76 2.81
C SER A 141 13.51 2.35 3.89
N ILE A 142 12.24 2.19 3.50
CA ILE A 142 11.17 1.76 4.38
C ILE A 142 10.47 0.57 3.74
N ALA A 143 10.17 -0.46 4.54
CA ALA A 143 9.29 -1.54 4.13
C ALA A 143 8.21 -1.75 5.20
N THR A 144 6.96 -1.97 4.76
CA THR A 144 5.79 -2.04 5.63
C THR A 144 4.95 -3.27 5.31
N LEU A 145 4.56 -3.98 6.35
CA LEU A 145 3.69 -5.15 6.30
C LEU A 145 2.58 -5.04 7.35
N ALA A 146 1.38 -5.50 7.02
CA ALA A 146 0.40 -5.85 8.04
C ALA A 146 0.81 -7.18 8.71
N LEU A 147 0.47 -7.33 9.99
CA LEU A 147 0.75 -8.57 10.70
C LEU A 147 -0.29 -9.65 10.34
N PRO A 148 0.13 -10.90 10.12
CA PRO A 148 -0.82 -11.99 9.92
C PRO A 148 -1.55 -12.28 11.24
N ASP A 149 -2.87 -12.52 11.14
CA ASP A 149 -3.75 -12.91 12.24
C ASP A 149 -3.74 -11.96 13.46
N LYS A 150 -3.35 -10.68 13.23
CA LYS A 150 -3.28 -9.64 14.25
C LYS A 150 -3.70 -8.28 13.70
N GLU A 151 -4.30 -7.47 14.56
CA GLU A 151 -4.58 -6.06 14.26
C GLU A 151 -3.34 -5.21 14.49
N GLY A 152 -2.45 -5.17 13.50
CA GLY A 152 -1.20 -4.45 13.60
C GLY A 152 -0.39 -4.40 12.31
N ALA A 153 0.69 -3.64 12.36
CA ALA A 153 1.62 -3.49 11.24
C ALA A 153 3.06 -3.31 11.74
N ILE A 154 4.01 -3.68 10.91
CA ILE A 154 5.43 -3.50 11.19
C ILE A 154 6.09 -2.70 10.07
N TRP A 155 6.92 -1.75 10.46
CA TRP A 155 7.81 -0.99 9.57
C TRP A 155 9.25 -1.36 9.85
N GLN A 156 10.00 -1.58 8.79
CA GLN A 156 11.45 -1.68 8.80
C GLN A 156 12.03 -0.43 8.16
N PHE A 157 12.92 0.26 8.84
CA PHE A 157 13.64 1.43 8.36
C PHE A 157 15.11 1.07 8.24
N ASN A 158 15.72 1.35 7.08
CA ASN A 158 17.16 1.18 6.86
C ASN A 158 17.74 2.52 6.43
N ALA A 159 18.62 3.07 7.27
CA ALA A 159 19.39 4.26 6.97
C ALA A 159 20.76 3.87 6.43
N ARG A 160 21.13 4.42 5.28
CA ARG A 160 22.43 4.13 4.62
C ARG A 160 23.13 5.42 4.23
N ASN A 161 24.47 5.41 4.32
CA ASN A 161 25.33 6.51 3.87
C ASN A 161 25.13 7.84 4.61
N PHE A 162 24.57 7.84 5.80
CA PHE A 162 24.56 9.01 6.69
C PHE A 162 25.97 9.16 7.30
N LYS A 163 26.63 10.30 7.10
CA LYS A 163 28.08 10.44 7.32
C LYS A 163 28.49 10.72 8.76
N GLU A 164 27.76 11.57 9.46
CA GLU A 164 28.24 12.11 10.74
C GLU A 164 27.24 11.99 11.88
N PHE A 165 26.02 11.54 11.59
CA PHE A 165 24.97 11.54 12.58
C PHE A 165 24.03 10.34 12.35
N HIS A 166 23.80 9.56 13.39
CA HIS A 166 22.76 8.56 13.33
C HIS A 166 21.40 9.25 13.29
N PRO A 167 20.65 9.11 12.20
CA PRO A 167 19.37 9.80 12.09
C PRO A 167 18.38 9.31 13.14
N VAL A 168 17.56 10.23 13.65
CA VAL A 168 16.51 9.91 14.63
C VAL A 168 15.16 9.91 13.91
N LEU A 169 14.48 8.77 13.95
CA LEU A 169 13.12 8.65 13.49
C LEU A 169 12.16 9.17 14.55
N LEU A 170 11.27 10.05 14.15
CA LEU A 170 10.16 10.52 14.96
C LEU A 170 8.88 9.90 14.38
N ALA A 171 8.41 8.83 15.00
CA ALA A 171 7.17 8.18 14.67
C ALA A 171 6.02 8.83 15.45
N SER A 172 4.95 9.16 14.77
CA SER A 172 3.78 9.81 15.39
C SER A 172 2.50 9.07 15.05
N ILE A 173 1.64 8.90 16.04
CA ILE A 173 0.32 8.33 15.90
C ILE A 173 -0.71 9.29 16.49
N SER A 174 -1.81 9.48 15.79
CA SER A 174 -2.93 10.31 16.23
C SER A 174 -4.26 9.69 15.86
N GLU A 175 -5.30 10.02 16.59
CA GLU A 175 -6.66 9.61 16.23
C GLU A 175 -7.11 10.32 14.96
N ILE A 176 -7.83 9.62 14.11
CA ILE A 176 -8.53 10.20 12.97
C ILE A 176 -9.92 10.62 13.46
N ARG A 177 -10.16 11.92 13.48
CA ARG A 177 -11.48 12.49 13.75
C ARG A 177 -12.10 12.94 12.44
N ASN A 178 -13.40 12.72 12.28
CA ASN A 178 -14.18 13.16 11.13
C ASN A 178 -13.52 12.82 9.79
N SER A 179 -13.01 11.60 9.68
CA SER A 179 -12.42 11.11 8.45
C SER A 179 -13.40 11.25 7.29
N LYS A 180 -12.97 11.87 6.19
CA LYS A 180 -13.70 11.87 4.91
C LYS A 180 -13.60 10.54 4.19
N LEU A 181 -12.75 9.64 4.66
CA LEU A 181 -12.66 8.27 4.20
C LEU A 181 -13.94 7.56 4.59
N ASN A 182 -14.78 7.25 3.64
CA ASN A 182 -16.11 6.72 3.85
C ASN A 182 -16.34 5.45 3.03
N ARG A 183 -17.58 4.97 3.02
CA ARG A 183 -17.98 3.76 2.29
C ARG A 183 -17.65 3.76 0.78
N ASN A 184 -17.30 4.88 0.19
CA ASN A 184 -16.92 4.94 -1.22
C ASN A 184 -15.45 4.58 -1.46
N GLY A 185 -14.72 4.23 -0.41
CA GLY A 185 -13.32 3.84 -0.43
C GLY A 185 -12.37 5.03 -0.31
N ASP A 186 -11.16 4.69 0.02
CA ASP A 186 -10.10 5.64 0.37
C ASP A 186 -9.11 5.84 -0.78
N MET A 187 -9.26 5.02 -1.82
CA MET A 187 -8.34 5.01 -2.95
C MET A 187 -8.34 6.34 -3.70
N GLY A 188 -7.16 6.93 -3.82
CA GLY A 188 -6.95 8.23 -4.44
C GLY A 188 -7.26 9.41 -3.53
N ALA A 189 -7.66 9.18 -2.26
CA ALA A 189 -7.85 10.23 -1.28
C ALA A 189 -6.51 10.88 -0.91
N ASP A 190 -6.54 12.19 -0.64
CA ASP A 190 -5.39 12.93 -0.13
C ASP A 190 -5.35 12.79 1.41
N PRO A 191 -4.26 12.30 1.99
CA PRO A 191 -4.13 12.27 3.44
C PRO A 191 -4.36 13.63 4.12
N ALA A 192 -3.87 14.71 3.52
CA ALA A 192 -4.05 16.06 4.06
C ALA A 192 -5.51 16.52 4.07
N ASP A 193 -6.28 16.11 3.03
CA ASP A 193 -7.70 16.45 2.91
C ASP A 193 -8.62 15.45 3.63
N SER A 194 -8.10 14.26 3.93
CA SER A 194 -8.87 13.15 4.49
C SER A 194 -8.99 13.21 6.00
N PHE A 195 -8.05 13.85 6.65
CA PHE A 195 -7.98 13.97 8.10
C PHE A 195 -8.14 15.42 8.51
N GLU A 196 -8.85 15.68 9.59
CA GLU A 196 -8.84 17.00 10.20
C GLU A 196 -7.42 17.36 10.65
N ALA A 197 -7.14 18.66 10.72
CA ALA A 197 -5.85 19.19 11.15
C ALA A 197 -5.32 18.45 12.39
N PRO A 198 -4.01 18.28 12.50
CA PRO A 198 -3.42 17.45 13.53
C PRO A 198 -3.95 17.83 14.89
N LEU A 199 -4.32 16.82 15.64
CA LEU A 199 -4.75 16.95 17.03
C LEU A 199 -3.72 17.79 17.80
N GLN A 200 -4.21 18.48 18.80
CA GLN A 200 -3.35 19.25 19.72
C GLN A 200 -2.09 18.45 20.06
N PRO A 201 -0.91 19.07 20.17
CA PRO A 201 0.37 18.38 20.40
C PRO A 201 0.34 17.36 21.55
N GLN A 202 -0.52 17.59 22.54
CA GLN A 202 -0.71 16.71 23.70
C GLN A 202 -1.40 15.35 23.34
N GLN A 203 -1.98 15.24 22.17
CA GLN A 203 -2.65 14.01 21.68
C GLN A 203 -1.80 13.22 20.67
N LEU A 204 -0.59 13.71 20.36
CA LEU A 204 0.38 13.02 19.52
C LEU A 204 1.27 12.18 20.43
N GLN A 205 1.15 10.86 20.30
CA GLN A 205 2.16 9.96 20.83
C GLN A 205 3.34 9.96 19.86
N SER A 206 4.53 10.34 20.33
CA SER A 206 5.76 10.26 19.56
C SER A 206 6.69 9.20 20.13
N CYS A 207 7.31 8.45 19.25
CA CYS A 207 8.33 7.46 19.57
C CYS A 207 9.63 7.85 18.86
N PRO A 208 10.52 8.65 19.49
CA PRO A 208 11.82 8.94 18.90
C PRO A 208 12.73 7.72 19.03
N ALA A 209 13.36 7.34 17.93
CA ALA A 209 14.29 6.21 17.89
C ALA A 209 15.46 6.49 16.95
N GLN A 210 16.68 6.30 17.45
CA GLN A 210 17.88 6.40 16.64
C GLN A 210 17.95 5.21 15.67
N ILE A 211 18.28 5.48 14.40
CA ILE A 211 18.49 4.43 13.41
C ILE A 211 19.98 4.14 13.32
N ASP A 212 20.39 2.99 13.84
CA ASP A 212 21.72 2.43 13.67
C ASP A 212 21.62 1.20 12.76
N GLY A 213 21.77 1.44 11.44
CA GLY A 213 21.54 0.43 10.41
C GLY A 213 20.07 0.16 10.18
N THR A 214 19.44 -0.73 10.95
CA THR A 214 18.04 -1.12 10.81
C THR A 214 17.25 -0.86 12.08
N LEU A 215 16.12 -0.18 11.95
CA LEU A 215 15.15 0.07 13.02
C LEU A 215 13.80 -0.56 12.67
N TYR A 216 13.14 -1.13 13.66
CA TYR A 216 11.77 -1.66 13.53
C TYR A 216 10.80 -0.90 14.44
N ILE A 217 9.69 -0.48 13.86
CA ILE A 217 8.54 0.09 14.58
C ILE A 217 7.37 -0.88 14.43
N LEU A 218 6.69 -1.17 15.51
CA LEU A 218 5.50 -2.00 15.58
C LEU A 218 4.30 -1.16 15.96
N LEU A 219 3.22 -1.31 15.22
CA LEU A 219 1.87 -0.94 15.64
C LEU A 219 1.16 -2.20 16.15
N GLU A 220 0.79 -2.21 17.40
CA GLU A 220 -0.01 -3.26 18.03
C GLU A 220 -0.84 -2.63 19.15
N ASN A 221 -2.06 -3.08 19.36
CA ASN A 221 -2.99 -2.50 20.36
C ASN A 221 -3.14 -0.97 20.24
N GLN A 222 -3.12 -0.46 19.01
CA GLN A 222 -3.24 0.96 18.68
C GLN A 222 -2.09 1.86 19.19
N GLU A 223 -0.96 1.28 19.54
CA GLU A 223 0.23 1.97 20.02
C GLU A 223 1.43 1.67 19.13
N LEU A 224 2.30 2.68 18.98
CA LEU A 224 3.59 2.51 18.32
C LEU A 224 4.67 2.21 19.36
N ARG A 225 5.48 1.22 19.09
CA ARG A 225 6.68 0.92 19.88
C ARG A 225 7.85 0.52 19.01
N THR A 226 9.05 0.83 19.49
CA THR A 226 10.30 0.33 18.92
C THR A 226 10.53 -1.11 19.34
N LEU A 227 11.03 -1.92 18.43
CA LEU A 227 11.47 -3.29 18.71
C LEU A 227 13.01 -3.34 18.80
N THR A 228 13.51 -4.31 19.55
CA THR A 228 14.91 -4.70 19.37
C THR A 228 15.13 -5.26 17.95
N THR A 229 16.36 -5.17 17.45
CA THR A 229 16.67 -5.66 16.10
C THR A 229 16.28 -7.12 15.91
N ALA A 230 16.56 -7.97 16.88
CA ALA A 230 16.25 -9.40 16.82
C ALA A 230 14.73 -9.69 16.81
N GLU A 231 13.97 -9.01 17.67
CA GLU A 231 12.50 -9.12 17.68
C GLU A 231 11.90 -8.62 16.36
N GLY A 232 12.35 -7.46 15.91
CA GLY A 232 11.88 -6.83 14.66
C GLY A 232 12.16 -7.69 13.44
N GLU A 233 13.38 -8.22 13.33
CA GLU A 233 13.79 -9.09 12.24
C GLU A 233 12.95 -10.39 12.20
N ASN A 234 12.76 -11.02 13.35
CA ASN A 234 11.95 -12.24 13.44
C ASN A 234 10.49 -11.99 13.04
N LEU A 235 9.88 -10.92 13.60
CA LEU A 235 8.49 -10.58 13.31
C LEU A 235 8.30 -10.18 11.85
N PHE A 236 9.24 -9.38 11.29
CA PHE A 236 9.19 -8.96 9.90
C PHE A 236 9.33 -10.15 8.95
N LYS A 237 10.27 -11.07 9.21
CA LYS A 237 10.42 -12.31 8.43
C LYS A 237 9.17 -13.18 8.48
N LYS A 238 8.53 -13.30 9.63
CA LYS A 238 7.27 -14.05 9.77
C LYS A 238 6.15 -13.42 8.97
N ALA A 239 5.99 -12.10 9.05
CA ALA A 239 4.98 -11.37 8.30
C ALA A 239 5.23 -11.46 6.78
N GLU A 240 6.48 -11.33 6.34
CA GLU A 240 6.86 -11.45 4.93
C GLU A 240 6.63 -12.86 4.39
N ALA A 241 6.91 -13.90 5.18
CA ALA A 241 6.65 -15.28 4.78
C ALA A 241 5.15 -15.54 4.57
N ALA A 242 4.31 -15.12 5.51
CA ALA A 242 2.85 -15.27 5.41
C ALA A 242 2.29 -14.47 4.21
N ARG A 243 2.74 -13.23 4.01
CA ARG A 243 2.40 -12.42 2.85
C ARG A 243 2.77 -13.12 1.55
N SER A 244 4.00 -13.60 1.46
CA SER A 244 4.53 -14.24 0.24
C SER A 244 3.77 -15.53 -0.09
N GLU A 245 3.42 -16.31 0.91
CA GLU A 245 2.59 -17.50 0.76
C GLU A 245 1.22 -17.15 0.16
N THR A 246 0.55 -16.15 0.74
CA THR A 246 -0.76 -15.70 0.23
C THR A 246 -0.66 -15.11 -1.16
N ALA A 247 0.31 -14.22 -1.42
CA ALA A 247 0.49 -13.58 -2.70
C ALA A 247 0.80 -14.58 -3.84
N SER A 248 1.47 -15.69 -3.52
CA SER A 248 1.82 -16.72 -4.51
C SER A 248 0.67 -17.62 -4.96
N ARG A 249 -0.50 -17.53 -4.31
CA ARG A 249 -1.68 -18.36 -4.63
C ARG A 249 -2.28 -18.07 -6.01
N ILE A 250 -2.10 -16.86 -6.51
CA ILE A 250 -2.56 -16.47 -7.85
C ILE A 250 -1.38 -15.91 -8.63
N ARG A 251 -1.10 -16.54 -9.78
CA ARG A 251 -0.14 -16.05 -10.75
C ARG A 251 -0.84 -15.80 -12.08
N ILE A 252 -0.60 -14.63 -12.65
CA ILE A 252 -1.09 -14.24 -13.97
C ILE A 252 0.12 -14.05 -14.87
N GLU A 253 0.07 -14.63 -16.06
CA GLU A 253 1.15 -14.56 -17.05
C GLU A 253 0.55 -14.25 -18.41
N THR A 254 0.76 -13.03 -18.88
CA THR A 254 0.22 -12.49 -20.12
C THR A 254 1.25 -11.59 -20.79
N PRO A 255 1.07 -11.20 -22.05
CA PRO A 255 1.92 -10.20 -22.69
C PRO A 255 1.81 -8.79 -22.08
N ASP A 256 0.80 -8.51 -21.26
CA ASP A 256 0.59 -7.21 -20.63
C ASP A 256 1.14 -7.19 -19.19
N PRO A 257 2.24 -6.43 -18.93
CA PRO A 257 2.85 -6.39 -17.60
C PRO A 257 1.95 -5.80 -16.53
N TYR A 258 0.99 -4.92 -16.87
CA TYR A 258 0.02 -4.39 -15.91
C TYR A 258 -0.90 -5.49 -15.39
N PHE A 259 -1.26 -6.42 -16.25
CA PHE A 259 -2.13 -7.53 -15.86
C PHE A 259 -1.39 -8.55 -14.99
N ASN A 260 -0.11 -8.76 -15.27
CA ASN A 260 0.71 -9.74 -14.55
C ASN A 260 0.90 -9.36 -13.07
N THR A 261 1.03 -8.06 -12.76
CA THR A 261 1.17 -7.58 -11.37
C THR A 261 -0.11 -7.72 -10.53
N LEU A 262 -1.25 -8.07 -11.14
CA LEU A 262 -2.52 -8.19 -10.42
C LEU A 262 -2.67 -9.52 -9.67
N GLY A 263 -2.01 -10.59 -10.09
CA GLY A 263 -2.23 -11.94 -9.54
C GLY A 263 -2.11 -11.98 -8.02
N GLY A 264 -0.93 -11.64 -7.50
CA GLY A 264 -0.69 -11.59 -6.06
C GLY A 264 -1.56 -10.55 -5.34
N THR A 265 -1.85 -9.42 -5.98
CA THR A 265 -2.72 -8.38 -5.42
C THR A 265 -4.16 -8.89 -5.21
N LEU A 266 -4.69 -9.66 -6.16
CA LEU A 266 -6.01 -10.29 -6.04
C LEU A 266 -6.03 -11.32 -4.92
N ALA A 267 -4.97 -12.14 -4.80
CA ALA A 267 -4.85 -13.11 -3.70
C ALA A 267 -4.87 -12.40 -2.33
N MET A 268 -4.07 -11.34 -2.18
CA MET A 268 -4.03 -10.53 -0.94
C MET A 268 -5.36 -9.86 -0.63
N ALA A 269 -6.06 -9.34 -1.63
CA ALA A 269 -7.36 -8.70 -1.43
C ALA A 269 -8.44 -9.71 -1.01
N ALA A 270 -8.45 -10.89 -1.62
CA ALA A 270 -9.38 -11.96 -1.25
C ALA A 270 -9.11 -12.48 0.18
N ASP A 271 -7.84 -12.69 0.54
CA ASP A 271 -7.45 -13.09 1.89
C ASP A 271 -7.83 -12.03 2.94
N GLY A 272 -7.66 -10.74 2.60
CA GLY A 272 -7.96 -9.62 3.50
C GLY A 272 -9.45 -9.42 3.81
N ILE A 273 -10.35 -10.00 3.02
CA ILE A 273 -11.80 -9.99 3.27
C ILE A 273 -12.35 -11.35 3.72
N TRP A 274 -11.49 -12.35 3.91
CA TRP A 274 -11.82 -13.65 4.48
C TRP A 274 -11.71 -13.60 6.01
N ASP A 275 -12.75 -13.98 6.75
CA ASP A 275 -12.76 -13.94 8.22
C ASP A 275 -12.48 -15.28 8.90
N GLY A 276 -12.19 -16.30 8.11
CA GLY A 276 -11.98 -17.68 8.56
C GLY A 276 -13.14 -18.61 8.20
N GLU A 277 -14.32 -18.06 7.92
CA GLU A 277 -15.53 -18.82 7.61
C GLU A 277 -16.20 -18.37 6.31
N VAL A 278 -16.29 -17.05 6.09
CA VAL A 278 -16.98 -16.46 4.93
C VAL A 278 -16.22 -15.28 4.36
N TRP A 279 -16.41 -15.01 3.07
CA TRP A 279 -15.97 -13.75 2.50
C TRP A 279 -16.91 -12.61 2.86
N LEU A 280 -16.31 -11.48 3.22
CA LEU A 280 -17.01 -10.28 3.63
C LEU A 280 -17.03 -9.26 2.48
N HIS A 281 -17.97 -8.33 2.53
CA HIS A 281 -18.01 -7.20 1.59
C HIS A 281 -16.80 -6.28 1.70
N GLY A 282 -16.19 -6.19 2.87
CA GLY A 282 -15.01 -5.36 3.11
C GLY A 282 -14.27 -5.74 4.38
N ALA A 283 -13.00 -5.34 4.45
CA ALA A 283 -12.16 -5.69 5.58
C ALA A 283 -12.62 -5.01 6.88
N ILE A 284 -13.13 -3.80 6.83
CA ILE A 284 -13.50 -3.01 8.00
C ILE A 284 -14.97 -2.54 7.98
N GLY A 285 -15.29 -1.55 7.15
CA GLY A 285 -16.55 -0.80 7.24
C GLY A 285 -17.79 -1.58 6.83
N TRP A 286 -17.64 -2.56 5.96
CA TRP A 286 -18.71 -3.42 5.45
C TRP A 286 -18.40 -4.88 5.77
N ARG A 287 -18.01 -5.12 7.02
CA ARG A 287 -17.66 -6.46 7.49
C ARG A 287 -18.93 -7.26 7.77
N MET A 288 -19.61 -7.64 6.70
CA MET A 288 -20.77 -8.52 6.72
C MET A 288 -20.63 -9.60 5.65
N PRO A 289 -21.18 -10.79 5.86
CA PRO A 289 -21.10 -11.89 4.90
C PRO A 289 -21.66 -11.52 3.52
N LEU A 290 -21.04 -12.02 2.47
CA LEU A 290 -21.54 -11.97 1.09
C LEU A 290 -22.67 -12.98 0.93
N SER A 291 -23.77 -12.80 1.66
CA SER A 291 -24.94 -13.67 1.55
C SER A 291 -25.94 -13.08 0.60
N GLY A 292 -26.46 -13.90 -0.31
CA GLY A 292 -27.60 -13.53 -1.14
C GLY A 292 -27.27 -12.85 -2.46
N TRP A 293 -26.12 -13.11 -3.02
CA TRP A 293 -25.76 -12.70 -4.40
C TRP A 293 -25.66 -13.90 -5.33
#